data_15b928e9a6bd462a79286c6a14a65d1a
#
_entry.id   15b928e9a6bd462a79286c6a14a65d1a
#
_cell.length_a   1.000
_cell.length_b   1.000
_cell.length_c   1.000
_cell.angle_alpha   90.00
_cell.angle_beta   90.00
_cell.angle_gamma   90.00
#
_symmetry.space_group_name_H-M   'P 1'
#
loop_
_entity.id
_entity.type
_entity.pdbx_description
1 polymer ?
#
loop_
_entity_poly.entity_id
_entity_poly.type
_entity_poly.pdbx_seq_one_letter_code
_entity_poly.pdbx_strand_id
1 'polypeptide(L)'
;MTRLRVQSFTISLDGYGAGPNQSMQAPLGAGGEQLHEWLVGTRTFQQTHGDGEGTTGVDDDFAARGFANIGAWILGRNMFGPPSGGAWQDDTWKGWWGDNPPYHSDVFVLTHHPRASLRMEGDTTFHFVTEGIHAALDRAKAAAKGRDVRLGGGAATIQQYLRAGLIDELHLAISPIMLGSGEHLFGGLDLVKLGYRCVEHVPSAAATHIVLKK
;
A
#
# COMPACT_ATOMS: atom_id res chain seq x y z
N MET A 1 0.96 -18.97 -10.65
CA MET A 1 2.17 -18.26 -10.17
C MET A 1 1.74 -17.17 -9.21
N THR A 2 2.45 -16.98 -8.12
CA THR A 2 2.23 -15.88 -7.15
C THR A 2 2.54 -14.54 -7.82
N ARG A 3 1.58 -13.62 -7.86
CA ARG A 3 1.73 -12.28 -8.45
C ARG A 3 2.11 -11.27 -7.38
N LEU A 4 2.82 -10.21 -7.79
CA LEU A 4 2.99 -9.00 -6.99
C LEU A 4 1.96 -7.96 -7.45
N ARG A 5 1.06 -7.56 -6.56
CA ARG A 5 -0.04 -6.65 -6.86
C ARG A 5 0.03 -5.41 -5.99
N VAL A 6 -0.13 -4.25 -6.60
CA VAL A 6 -0.50 -3.02 -5.90
C VAL A 6 -2.01 -2.88 -5.99
N GLN A 7 -2.67 -2.74 -4.84
CA GLN A 7 -4.13 -2.67 -4.79
C GLN A 7 -4.57 -1.51 -3.90
N SER A 8 -5.60 -0.81 -4.34
CA SER A 8 -6.20 0.33 -3.61
C SER A 8 -5.17 1.41 -3.26
N PHE A 9 -4.15 1.60 -4.10
CA PHE A 9 -3.21 2.70 -3.90
C PHE A 9 -3.85 3.97 -4.46
N THR A 10 -4.02 4.95 -3.59
CA THR A 10 -4.70 6.18 -3.97
C THR A 10 -3.70 7.28 -4.33
N ILE A 11 -4.02 8.03 -5.37
CA ILE A 11 -3.31 9.24 -5.77
C ILE A 11 -4.29 10.40 -6.01
N SER A 12 -3.79 11.61 -5.86
CA SER A 12 -4.48 12.84 -6.32
C SER A 12 -4.47 12.94 -7.85
N LEU A 13 -5.26 13.86 -8.41
CA LEU A 13 -5.26 14.17 -9.86
C LEU A 13 -3.87 14.55 -10.38
N ASP A 14 -3.05 15.17 -9.55
CA ASP A 14 -1.66 15.56 -9.88
C ASP A 14 -0.63 14.50 -9.47
N GLY A 15 -1.06 13.29 -9.12
CA GLY A 15 -0.23 12.09 -9.02
C GLY A 15 0.48 11.86 -7.68
N TYR A 16 0.05 12.51 -6.60
CA TYR A 16 0.64 12.34 -5.27
C TYR A 16 -0.12 11.29 -4.45
N GLY A 17 0.62 10.34 -3.86
CA GLY A 17 0.09 9.31 -2.94
C GLY A 17 0.11 9.72 -1.47
N ALA A 18 0.71 10.85 -1.14
CA ALA A 18 0.68 11.49 0.17
C ALA A 18 1.04 12.97 0.01
N GLY A 19 0.53 13.81 0.90
CA GLY A 19 0.86 15.23 0.97
C GLY A 19 2.25 15.50 1.56
N PRO A 20 2.70 16.77 1.55
CA PRO A 20 3.94 17.18 2.17
C PRO A 20 3.88 17.14 3.69
N ASN A 21 5.05 17.19 4.34
CA ASN A 21 5.19 17.29 5.80
C ASN A 21 4.54 16.12 6.59
N GLN A 22 4.74 14.90 6.11
CA GLN A 22 4.33 13.70 6.86
C GLN A 22 4.95 13.70 8.27
N SER A 23 4.12 13.39 9.27
CA SER A 23 4.51 13.36 10.68
C SER A 23 3.70 12.31 11.45
N MET A 24 3.98 12.15 12.75
CA MET A 24 3.17 11.28 13.61
C MET A 24 1.71 11.73 13.72
N GLN A 25 1.45 13.03 13.66
CA GLN A 25 0.11 13.63 13.75
C GLN A 25 -0.59 13.71 12.39
N ALA A 26 0.19 13.68 11.30
CA ALA A 26 -0.29 13.71 9.92
C ALA A 26 0.46 12.66 9.08
N PRO A 27 0.19 11.36 9.26
CA PRO A 27 0.97 10.30 8.61
C PRO A 27 0.88 10.32 7.09
N LEU A 28 -0.20 10.86 6.53
CA LEU A 28 -0.39 11.05 5.10
C LEU A 28 0.00 12.45 4.59
N GLY A 29 0.55 13.29 5.48
CA GLY A 29 0.91 14.67 5.14
C GLY A 29 -0.29 15.60 4.98
N ALA A 30 -0.03 16.87 4.72
CA ALA A 30 -1.06 17.88 4.58
C ALA A 30 -2.02 17.54 3.41
N GLY A 31 -3.31 17.45 3.70
CA GLY A 31 -4.36 17.11 2.73
C GLY A 31 -4.41 15.62 2.32
N GLY A 32 -3.46 14.80 2.76
CA GLY A 32 -3.35 13.41 2.33
C GLY A 32 -4.49 12.49 2.81
N GLU A 33 -5.19 12.83 3.88
CA GLU A 33 -6.34 12.06 4.38
C GLU A 33 -7.47 12.00 3.37
N GLN A 34 -7.72 13.11 2.64
CA GLN A 34 -8.76 13.21 1.62
C GLN A 34 -8.58 12.21 0.47
N LEU A 35 -7.37 11.72 0.23
CA LEU A 35 -7.11 10.69 -0.77
C LEU A 35 -7.93 9.41 -0.53
N HIS A 36 -8.20 9.09 0.74
CA HIS A 36 -8.77 7.80 1.13
C HIS A 36 -10.26 7.85 1.45
N GLU A 37 -10.94 8.98 1.24
CA GLU A 37 -12.39 9.12 1.50
C GLU A 37 -13.22 8.08 0.75
N TRP A 38 -12.86 7.76 -0.50
CA TRP A 38 -13.53 6.72 -1.28
C TRP A 38 -13.47 5.34 -0.62
N LEU A 39 -12.35 5.05 0.06
CA LEU A 39 -12.08 3.73 0.67
C LEU A 39 -12.70 3.61 2.06
N VAL A 40 -12.52 4.64 2.90
CA VAL A 40 -12.93 4.61 4.31
C VAL A 40 -14.43 4.38 4.46
N GLY A 41 -15.25 4.91 3.55
CA GLY A 41 -16.71 4.75 3.56
C GLY A 41 -17.19 3.38 3.08
N THR A 42 -16.34 2.52 2.52
CA THR A 42 -16.75 1.23 1.97
C THR A 42 -17.06 0.20 3.07
N ARG A 43 -17.97 -0.73 2.77
CA ARG A 43 -18.28 -1.85 3.66
C ARG A 43 -17.04 -2.70 3.95
N THR A 44 -16.21 -2.97 2.94
CA THR A 44 -14.97 -3.73 3.09
C THR A 44 -14.02 -3.09 4.10
N PHE A 45 -13.82 -1.77 4.02
CA PHE A 45 -12.97 -1.07 4.97
C PHE A 45 -13.55 -1.10 6.37
N GLN A 46 -14.84 -0.79 6.52
CA GLN A 46 -15.53 -0.77 7.81
C GLN A 46 -15.51 -2.13 8.50
N GLN A 47 -15.71 -3.23 7.76
CA GLN A 47 -15.61 -4.59 8.32
C GLN A 47 -14.17 -4.99 8.69
N THR A 48 -13.17 -4.46 8.01
CA THR A 48 -11.76 -4.78 8.30
C THR A 48 -11.19 -3.95 9.47
N HIS A 49 -11.70 -2.74 9.68
CA HIS A 49 -11.12 -1.77 10.62
C HIS A 49 -12.10 -1.26 11.68
N GLY A 50 -13.34 -1.70 11.67
CA GLY A 50 -14.38 -1.27 12.59
C GLY A 50 -15.61 -2.17 12.52
N ASP A 51 -16.64 -1.80 13.27
CA ASP A 51 -17.91 -2.57 13.37
C ASP A 51 -19.03 -1.92 12.54
N GLY A 52 -18.69 -1.01 11.64
CA GLY A 52 -19.67 -0.20 10.91
C GLY A 52 -20.28 -0.88 9.69
N GLU A 53 -21.46 -0.42 9.32
CA GLU A 53 -22.05 -0.63 8.02
C GLU A 53 -21.44 0.39 7.05
N GLY A 54 -20.79 -0.07 5.98
CA GLY A 54 -20.24 0.78 4.93
C GLY A 54 -21.07 0.71 3.64
N THR A 55 -20.73 1.58 2.70
CA THR A 55 -21.37 1.61 1.38
C THR A 55 -20.90 0.44 0.52
N THR A 56 -21.79 -0.01 -0.39
CA THR A 56 -21.49 -1.01 -1.42
C THR A 56 -21.45 -0.34 -2.80
N GLY A 57 -20.93 -1.04 -3.80
CA GLY A 57 -20.83 -0.56 -5.18
C GLY A 57 -19.40 -0.58 -5.68
N VAL A 58 -19.10 0.23 -6.70
CA VAL A 58 -17.81 0.20 -7.40
C VAL A 58 -16.63 0.35 -6.45
N ASP A 59 -16.67 1.31 -5.53
CA ASP A 59 -15.58 1.55 -4.57
C ASP A 59 -15.38 0.35 -3.64
N ASP A 60 -16.46 -0.23 -3.12
CA ASP A 60 -16.40 -1.42 -2.26
C ASP A 60 -15.89 -2.66 -3.01
N ASP A 61 -16.29 -2.84 -4.28
CA ASP A 61 -15.80 -3.92 -5.12
C ASP A 61 -14.27 -3.84 -5.33
N PHE A 62 -13.74 -2.64 -5.57
CA PHE A 62 -12.30 -2.43 -5.67
C PHE A 62 -11.58 -2.57 -4.34
N ALA A 63 -12.18 -2.13 -3.24
CA ALA A 63 -11.66 -2.35 -1.89
C ALA A 63 -11.54 -3.85 -1.59
N ALA A 64 -12.60 -4.63 -1.84
CA ALA A 64 -12.63 -6.08 -1.64
C ALA A 64 -11.59 -6.83 -2.48
N ARG A 65 -11.42 -6.45 -3.76
CA ARG A 65 -10.36 -7.01 -4.63
C ARG A 65 -8.97 -6.81 -4.03
N GLY A 66 -8.76 -5.75 -3.27
CA GLY A 66 -7.51 -5.44 -2.59
C GLY A 66 -7.09 -6.49 -1.56
N PHE A 67 -8.04 -7.17 -0.93
CA PHE A 67 -7.79 -8.21 0.06
C PHE A 67 -7.92 -9.63 -0.51
N ALA A 68 -8.50 -9.77 -1.70
CA ALA A 68 -8.76 -11.08 -2.30
C ALA A 68 -7.46 -11.81 -2.67
N ASN A 69 -7.33 -13.05 -2.18
CA ASN A 69 -6.22 -13.96 -2.46
C ASN A 69 -4.83 -13.43 -2.04
N ILE A 70 -4.75 -12.57 -1.01
CA ILE A 70 -3.46 -12.07 -0.50
C ILE A 70 -2.92 -13.04 0.56
N GLY A 71 -1.66 -13.44 0.39
CA GLY A 71 -0.95 -14.36 1.29
C GLY A 71 0.20 -13.75 2.06
N ALA A 72 0.70 -12.61 1.59
CA ALA A 72 1.73 -11.83 2.28
C ALA A 72 1.72 -10.39 1.79
N TRP A 73 2.38 -9.51 2.55
CA TRP A 73 2.45 -8.08 2.24
C TRP A 73 3.89 -7.60 2.17
N ILE A 74 4.12 -6.54 1.39
CA ILE A 74 5.36 -5.76 1.42
C ILE A 74 4.99 -4.31 1.68
N LEU A 75 5.67 -3.67 2.63
CA LEU A 75 5.49 -2.27 2.99
C LEU A 75 6.83 -1.53 2.94
N GLY A 76 6.79 -0.26 2.56
CA GLY A 76 7.91 0.65 2.80
C GLY A 76 7.98 1.03 4.28
N ARG A 77 9.16 1.50 4.71
CA ARG A 77 9.44 1.89 6.10
C ARG A 77 8.41 2.86 6.68
N ASN A 78 8.01 3.88 5.92
CA ASN A 78 7.07 4.90 6.39
C ASN A 78 5.63 4.37 6.51
N MET A 79 5.25 3.33 5.77
CA MET A 79 3.95 2.68 5.94
C MET A 79 3.85 1.86 7.23
N PHE A 80 4.95 1.34 7.72
CA PHE A 80 5.01 0.79 9.06
C PHE A 80 5.16 1.91 10.11
N GLY A 81 5.90 2.98 9.78
CA GLY A 81 6.17 4.13 10.64
C GLY A 81 7.28 3.87 11.67
N PRO A 82 7.56 4.89 12.48
CA PRO A 82 7.16 6.28 12.33
C PRO A 82 7.86 6.95 11.13
N PRO A 83 7.33 8.07 10.59
CA PRO A 83 7.78 8.66 9.31
C PRO A 83 9.09 9.44 9.37
N SER A 84 10.00 9.13 10.21
CA SER A 84 11.30 9.82 10.32
C SER A 84 12.45 9.12 9.58
N GLY A 85 12.25 7.92 9.05
CA GLY A 85 13.20 7.19 8.20
C GLY A 85 14.54 6.76 8.81
N GLY A 86 14.92 7.25 9.97
CA GLY A 86 16.18 6.95 10.66
C GLY A 86 16.19 5.61 11.39
N ALA A 87 17.21 5.38 12.22
CA ALA A 87 17.27 4.23 13.11
C ALA A 87 16.05 4.14 14.01
N TRP A 88 15.73 2.94 14.46
CA TRP A 88 14.61 2.73 15.37
C TRP A 88 14.88 3.45 16.69
N GLN A 89 14.12 4.52 16.95
CA GLN A 89 14.24 5.31 18.20
C GLN A 89 13.40 4.73 19.32
N ASP A 90 12.38 3.94 18.96
CA ASP A 90 11.45 3.33 19.89
C ASP A 90 11.17 1.89 19.45
N ASP A 91 11.71 0.94 20.21
CA ASP A 91 11.50 -0.49 19.98
C ASP A 91 10.09 -0.95 20.38
N THR A 92 9.32 -0.10 21.08
CA THR A 92 7.93 -0.37 21.45
C THR A 92 6.94 -0.05 20.32
N TRP A 93 7.37 0.67 19.27
CA TRP A 93 6.53 0.97 18.12
C TRP A 93 6.10 -0.30 17.38
N LYS A 94 4.78 -0.50 17.24
CA LYS A 94 4.17 -1.70 16.65
C LYS A 94 3.48 -1.46 15.30
N GLY A 95 3.62 -0.28 14.72
CA GLY A 95 2.90 0.13 13.51
C GLY A 95 1.67 0.99 13.81
N TRP A 96 0.99 1.44 12.77
CA TRP A 96 -0.15 2.36 12.88
C TRP A 96 -1.44 1.73 13.39
N TRP A 97 -1.56 0.40 13.33
CA TRP A 97 -2.81 -0.33 13.56
C TRP A 97 -2.95 -0.97 14.95
N GLY A 98 -2.07 -0.61 15.89
CA GLY A 98 -2.09 -1.16 17.24
C GLY A 98 -1.74 -2.65 17.31
N ASP A 99 -2.31 -3.36 18.25
CA ASP A 99 -1.91 -4.74 18.58
C ASP A 99 -2.47 -5.80 17.61
N ASN A 100 -3.60 -5.53 16.93
CA ASN A 100 -4.23 -6.43 15.96
C ASN A 100 -4.33 -5.78 14.57
N PRO A 101 -3.23 -5.69 13.81
CA PRO A 101 -3.23 -5.06 12.49
C PRO A 101 -3.95 -5.91 11.44
N PRO A 102 -4.56 -5.28 10.41
CA PRO A 102 -5.51 -5.93 9.49
C PRO A 102 -4.86 -6.80 8.40
N TYR A 103 -3.63 -7.23 8.58
CA TYR A 103 -2.90 -8.01 7.55
C TYR A 103 -3.14 -9.51 7.67
N HIS A 104 -3.27 -10.06 8.89
CA HIS A 104 -3.49 -11.47 9.19
C HIS A 104 -2.58 -12.43 8.41
N SER A 105 -1.33 -12.04 8.22
CA SER A 105 -0.30 -12.76 7.47
C SER A 105 1.08 -12.14 7.68
N ASP A 106 2.11 -12.72 7.06
CA ASP A 106 3.47 -12.16 7.08
C ASP A 106 3.54 -10.84 6.30
N VAL A 107 4.17 -9.83 6.91
CA VAL A 107 4.38 -8.49 6.37
C VAL A 107 5.87 -8.18 6.33
N PHE A 108 6.42 -7.91 5.17
CA PHE A 108 7.82 -7.60 4.94
C PHE A 108 8.02 -6.10 4.81
N VAL A 109 8.66 -5.50 5.82
CA VAL A 109 8.91 -4.05 5.88
C VAL A 109 10.31 -3.75 5.34
N LEU A 110 10.38 -3.06 4.21
CA LEU A 110 11.64 -2.58 3.63
C LEU A 110 12.21 -1.44 4.47
N THR A 111 13.44 -1.60 4.92
CA THR A 111 14.13 -0.62 5.78
C THR A 111 15.63 -0.71 5.59
N HIS A 112 16.36 0.35 5.94
CA HIS A 112 17.84 0.34 6.01
C HIS A 112 18.36 -0.01 7.41
N HIS A 113 17.47 -0.14 8.40
CA HIS A 113 17.83 -0.37 9.79
C HIS A 113 17.26 -1.71 10.27
N PRO A 114 18.11 -2.67 10.66
CA PRO A 114 17.65 -3.97 11.09
C PRO A 114 16.80 -3.87 12.37
N ARG A 115 15.83 -4.76 12.48
CA ARG A 115 15.01 -4.96 13.68
C ARG A 115 14.58 -6.41 13.75
N ALA A 116 14.43 -6.95 14.95
CA ALA A 116 13.86 -8.27 15.16
C ALA A 116 12.42 -8.33 14.65
N SER A 117 11.99 -9.48 14.14
CA SER A 117 10.61 -9.70 13.73
C SER A 117 9.65 -9.46 14.89
N LEU A 118 8.51 -8.86 14.60
CA LEU A 118 7.49 -8.49 15.56
C LEU A 118 6.21 -9.27 15.29
N ARG A 119 5.87 -10.19 16.20
CA ARG A 119 4.62 -10.95 16.14
C ARG A 119 3.51 -10.13 16.81
N MET A 120 2.38 -10.01 16.10
CA MET A 120 1.20 -9.27 16.53
C MET A 120 0.03 -10.24 16.78
N GLU A 121 -1.05 -9.73 17.33
CA GLU A 121 -2.31 -10.44 17.38
C GLU A 121 -2.88 -10.68 15.96
N GLY A 122 -3.84 -11.60 15.83
CA GLY A 122 -4.50 -11.88 14.56
C GLY A 122 -3.59 -12.45 13.47
N ASP A 123 -2.53 -13.19 13.85
CA ASP A 123 -1.60 -13.89 12.95
C ASP A 123 -0.77 -12.97 12.03
N THR A 124 -0.62 -11.69 12.34
CA THR A 124 0.30 -10.80 11.65
C THR A 124 1.71 -10.93 12.24
N THR A 125 2.72 -11.05 11.36
CA THR A 125 4.13 -10.95 11.75
C THR A 125 4.85 -9.96 10.85
N PHE A 126 5.44 -8.92 11.42
CA PHE A 126 6.30 -7.98 10.69
C PHE A 126 7.73 -8.52 10.65
N HIS A 127 8.30 -8.59 9.45
CA HIS A 127 9.69 -8.94 9.18
C HIS A 127 10.40 -7.73 8.58
N PHE A 128 11.51 -7.31 9.14
CA PHE A 128 12.25 -6.13 8.69
C PHE A 128 13.37 -6.56 7.74
N VAL A 129 13.30 -6.10 6.49
CA VAL A 129 14.19 -6.55 5.40
C VAL A 129 15.10 -5.42 4.99
N THR A 130 16.41 -5.63 5.14
CA THR A 130 17.46 -4.66 4.80
C THR A 130 18.16 -4.95 3.49
N GLU A 131 17.93 -6.12 2.90
CA GLU A 131 18.63 -6.62 1.71
C GLU A 131 17.95 -6.17 0.39
N GLY A 132 16.97 -5.26 0.47
CA GLY A 132 16.35 -4.62 -0.68
C GLY A 132 15.14 -5.34 -1.24
N ILE A 133 14.62 -4.79 -2.36
CA ILE A 133 13.29 -5.14 -2.91
C ILE A 133 13.19 -6.59 -3.40
N HIS A 134 14.26 -7.15 -3.95
CA HIS A 134 14.26 -8.54 -4.45
C HIS A 134 14.17 -9.53 -3.30
N ALA A 135 14.98 -9.35 -2.25
CA ALA A 135 14.95 -10.21 -1.06
C ALA A 135 13.60 -10.17 -0.35
N ALA A 136 12.99 -8.97 -0.23
CA ALA A 136 11.66 -8.82 0.32
C ALA A 136 10.60 -9.54 -0.51
N LEU A 137 10.68 -9.44 -1.85
CA LEU A 137 9.74 -10.13 -2.74
C LEU A 137 9.86 -11.65 -2.68
N ASP A 138 11.07 -12.18 -2.67
CA ASP A 138 11.31 -13.62 -2.61
C ASP A 138 10.78 -14.21 -1.29
N ARG A 139 11.05 -13.54 -0.18
CA ARG A 139 10.53 -13.94 1.14
C ARG A 139 8.99 -13.85 1.19
N ALA A 140 8.41 -12.76 0.66
CA ALA A 140 6.97 -12.59 0.62
C ALA A 140 6.28 -13.64 -0.26
N LYS A 141 6.84 -13.97 -1.42
CA LYS A 141 6.33 -15.04 -2.30
C LYS A 141 6.38 -16.40 -1.63
N ALA A 142 7.46 -16.71 -0.91
CA ALA A 142 7.58 -17.95 -0.13
C ALA A 142 6.51 -18.03 0.98
N ALA A 143 6.32 -16.93 1.73
CA ALA A 143 5.33 -16.85 2.80
C ALA A 143 3.88 -16.88 2.27
N ALA A 144 3.62 -16.39 1.06
CA ALA A 144 2.29 -16.32 0.48
C ALA A 144 1.68 -17.69 0.13
N LYS A 145 2.46 -18.77 0.09
CA LYS A 145 2.00 -20.17 -0.11
C LYS A 145 1.09 -20.31 -1.33
N GLY A 146 1.52 -19.75 -2.47
CA GLY A 146 0.79 -19.80 -3.73
C GLY A 146 -0.28 -18.71 -3.92
N ARG A 147 -0.60 -17.95 -2.89
CA ARG A 147 -1.44 -16.74 -2.99
C ARG A 147 -0.61 -15.55 -3.51
N ASP A 148 -1.26 -14.43 -3.78
CA ASP A 148 -0.61 -13.22 -4.25
C ASP A 148 0.07 -12.45 -3.10
N VAL A 149 1.06 -11.64 -3.46
CA VAL A 149 1.71 -10.67 -2.55
C VAL A 149 1.13 -9.29 -2.83
N ARG A 150 0.70 -8.57 -1.78
CA ARG A 150 0.27 -7.17 -1.91
C ARG A 150 1.40 -6.23 -1.53
N LEU A 151 1.77 -5.33 -2.45
CA LEU A 151 2.64 -4.21 -2.19
C LEU A 151 1.77 -3.03 -1.73
N GLY A 152 1.82 -2.71 -0.44
CA GLY A 152 0.97 -1.67 0.14
C GLY A 152 1.45 -0.24 -0.17
N GLY A 153 2.75 -0.06 -0.39
CA GLY A 153 3.31 1.27 -0.69
C GLY A 153 4.42 1.67 0.29
N GLY A 154 4.80 2.99 0.59
CA GLY A 154 4.35 4.21 -0.12
C GLY A 154 4.85 4.38 -1.55
N ALA A 155 4.65 5.56 -2.08
CA ALA A 155 4.97 5.90 -3.47
C ALA A 155 6.42 5.55 -3.85
N ALA A 156 7.40 5.93 -3.05
CA ALA A 156 8.82 5.64 -3.29
C ALA A 156 9.12 4.13 -3.35
N THR A 157 8.42 3.32 -2.56
CA THR A 157 8.55 1.86 -2.58
C THR A 157 7.96 1.29 -3.86
N ILE A 158 6.74 1.70 -4.23
CA ILE A 158 6.10 1.27 -5.49
C ILE A 158 6.96 1.64 -6.70
N GLN A 159 7.54 2.84 -6.72
CA GLN A 159 8.45 3.27 -7.79
C GLN A 159 9.65 2.33 -7.97
N GLN A 160 10.26 1.85 -6.89
CA GLN A 160 11.39 0.91 -6.98
C GLN A 160 10.96 -0.39 -7.67
N TYR A 161 9.82 -0.96 -7.29
CA TYR A 161 9.28 -2.17 -7.91
C TYR A 161 8.82 -1.95 -9.36
N LEU A 162 8.26 -0.76 -9.70
CA LEU A 162 7.92 -0.40 -11.07
C LEU A 162 9.17 -0.31 -11.96
N ARG A 163 10.22 0.39 -11.51
CA ARG A 163 11.50 0.49 -12.24
C ARG A 163 12.16 -0.86 -12.48
N ALA A 164 12.03 -1.76 -11.51
CA ALA A 164 12.54 -3.13 -11.63
C ALA A 164 11.62 -4.06 -12.47
N GLY A 165 10.45 -3.57 -12.89
CA GLY A 165 9.50 -4.35 -13.68
C GLY A 165 8.88 -5.53 -12.95
N LEU A 166 8.77 -5.45 -11.62
CA LEU A 166 8.37 -6.56 -10.74
C LEU A 166 6.87 -6.60 -10.40
N ILE A 167 6.12 -5.55 -10.69
CA ILE A 167 4.68 -5.48 -10.41
C ILE A 167 3.91 -6.11 -11.57
N ASP A 168 3.07 -7.09 -11.27
CA ASP A 168 2.22 -7.76 -12.26
C ASP A 168 0.90 -7.00 -12.51
N GLU A 169 0.36 -6.39 -11.47
CA GLU A 169 -0.92 -5.66 -11.50
C GLU A 169 -0.87 -4.45 -10.58
N LEU A 170 -1.29 -3.31 -11.08
CA LEU A 170 -1.34 -2.04 -10.36
C LEU A 170 -2.76 -1.46 -10.47
N HIS A 171 -3.50 -1.48 -9.36
CA HIS A 171 -4.76 -0.77 -9.22
C HIS A 171 -4.52 0.56 -8.51
N LEU A 172 -4.92 1.63 -9.16
CA LEU A 172 -4.93 3.00 -8.65
C LEU A 172 -6.35 3.50 -8.49
N ALA A 173 -6.63 4.14 -7.36
CA ALA A 173 -7.78 4.99 -7.19
C ALA A 173 -7.31 6.46 -7.34
N ILE A 174 -7.87 7.19 -8.27
CA ILE A 174 -7.56 8.61 -8.47
C ILE A 174 -8.66 9.41 -7.78
N SER A 175 -8.31 10.02 -6.65
CA SER A 175 -9.22 10.93 -5.94
C SER A 175 -9.30 12.28 -6.64
N PRO A 176 -10.48 12.93 -6.68
CA PRO A 176 -10.70 14.18 -7.40
C PRO A 176 -10.17 15.41 -6.64
N ILE A 177 -8.98 15.31 -6.09
CA ILE A 177 -8.30 16.38 -5.33
C ILE A 177 -6.92 16.67 -5.92
N MET A 178 -6.38 17.83 -5.57
CA MET A 178 -5.02 18.27 -5.91
C MET A 178 -4.23 18.44 -4.61
N LEU A 179 -3.01 17.91 -4.55
CA LEU A 179 -2.12 18.09 -3.41
C LEU A 179 -1.01 19.11 -3.68
N GLY A 180 -0.62 19.31 -4.94
CA GLY A 180 0.39 20.27 -5.36
C GLY A 180 1.84 19.91 -5.00
N SER A 181 2.06 19.10 -3.96
CA SER A 181 3.36 18.63 -3.52
C SER A 181 3.22 17.39 -2.64
N GLY A 182 4.33 16.68 -2.36
CA GLY A 182 4.36 15.47 -1.52
C GLY A 182 5.03 14.29 -2.21
N GLU A 183 4.52 13.09 -1.98
CA GLU A 183 5.05 11.83 -2.49
C GLU A 183 4.45 11.50 -3.87
N HIS A 184 5.06 12.00 -4.94
CA HIS A 184 4.59 11.78 -6.31
C HIS A 184 4.86 10.33 -6.77
N LEU A 185 3.84 9.64 -7.30
CA LEU A 185 3.96 8.21 -7.69
C LEU A 185 4.76 8.01 -9.00
N PHE A 186 4.56 8.84 -10.01
CA PHE A 186 5.05 8.56 -11.37
C PHE A 186 6.28 9.37 -11.79
N GLY A 187 6.91 10.13 -10.87
CA GLY A 187 8.06 10.96 -11.20
C GLY A 187 9.16 10.21 -11.96
N GLY A 188 9.37 10.57 -13.22
CA GLY A 188 10.40 9.98 -14.08
C GLY A 188 10.12 8.53 -14.52
N LEU A 189 8.87 8.06 -14.47
CA LEU A 189 8.46 6.74 -14.96
C LEU A 189 7.70 6.87 -16.28
N ASP A 190 8.01 5.98 -17.23
CA ASP A 190 7.27 5.77 -18.47
C ASP A 190 6.64 4.36 -18.41
N LEU A 191 5.40 4.29 -17.98
CA LEU A 191 4.72 3.00 -17.77
C LEU A 191 4.55 2.21 -19.07
N VAL A 192 4.40 2.89 -20.20
CA VAL A 192 4.28 2.23 -21.51
C VAL A 192 5.58 1.53 -21.87
N LYS A 193 6.73 2.21 -21.70
CA LYS A 193 8.04 1.59 -21.91
C LYS A 193 8.33 0.46 -20.93
N LEU A 194 7.78 0.52 -19.72
CA LEU A 194 7.86 -0.55 -18.73
C LEU A 194 6.91 -1.73 -19.04
N GLY A 195 6.11 -1.64 -20.10
CA GLY A 195 5.21 -2.70 -20.58
C GLY A 195 3.83 -2.70 -19.95
N TYR A 196 3.46 -1.67 -19.18
CA TYR A 196 2.14 -1.58 -18.58
C TYR A 196 1.11 -1.03 -19.56
N ARG A 197 -0.10 -1.59 -19.52
CA ARG A 197 -1.28 -1.11 -20.26
C ARG A 197 -2.48 -1.02 -19.33
N CYS A 198 -3.36 -0.07 -19.58
CA CYS A 198 -4.64 0.02 -18.90
C CYS A 198 -5.55 -1.11 -19.41
N VAL A 199 -6.05 -1.92 -18.49
CA VAL A 199 -6.96 -3.04 -18.78
C VAL A 199 -8.35 -2.83 -18.21
N GLU A 200 -8.50 -1.93 -17.25
CA GLU A 200 -9.79 -1.59 -16.65
C GLU A 200 -9.78 -0.11 -16.25
N HIS A 201 -10.88 0.58 -16.51
CA HIS A 201 -11.12 1.97 -16.14
C HIS A 201 -12.57 2.12 -15.74
N VAL A 202 -12.83 2.40 -14.46
CA VAL A 202 -14.19 2.47 -13.90
C VAL A 202 -14.33 3.72 -13.04
N PRO A 203 -15.19 4.68 -13.39
CA PRO A 203 -15.48 5.83 -12.56
C PRO A 203 -16.46 5.46 -11.43
N SER A 204 -16.29 6.11 -10.28
CA SER A 204 -17.27 6.18 -9.21
C SER A 204 -17.59 7.64 -8.86
N ALA A 205 -18.43 7.88 -7.88
CA ALA A 205 -18.70 9.22 -7.37
C ALA A 205 -17.50 9.81 -6.60
N ALA A 206 -16.68 8.95 -5.96
CA ALA A 206 -15.62 9.38 -5.07
C ALA A 206 -14.20 9.21 -5.67
N ALA A 207 -14.04 8.34 -6.68
CA ALA A 207 -12.74 8.10 -7.32
C ALA A 207 -12.90 7.61 -8.76
N THR A 208 -11.79 7.61 -9.49
CA THR A 208 -11.65 6.87 -10.75
C THR A 208 -10.68 5.71 -10.53
N HIS A 209 -11.15 4.49 -10.76
CA HIS A 209 -10.34 3.29 -10.63
C HIS A 209 -9.69 2.91 -11.96
N ILE A 210 -8.37 2.73 -11.94
CA ILE A 210 -7.59 2.30 -13.09
C ILE A 210 -6.80 1.06 -12.72
N VAL A 211 -6.90 0.01 -13.54
CA VAL A 211 -6.08 -1.19 -13.40
C VAL A 211 -5.10 -1.28 -14.56
N LEU A 212 -3.83 -1.32 -14.22
CA LEU A 212 -2.73 -1.50 -15.17
C LEU A 212 -2.14 -2.91 -14.99
N LYS A 213 -1.83 -3.57 -16.10
CA LYS A 213 -1.14 -4.87 -16.12
C LYS A 213 0.04 -4.83 -17.07
N LYS A 214 1.01 -5.65 -16.73
CA LYS A 214 2.18 -5.89 -17.58
C LYS A 214 1.92 -7.01 -18.57
#